data_c2444dcd2c0649cfecd52807f84c6def
#
_entry.id   c2444dcd2c0649cfecd52807f84c6def
#
_cell.length_a   1.000
_cell.length_b   1.000
_cell.length_c   1.000
_cell.angle_alpha   90.00
_cell.angle_beta   90.00
_cell.angle_gamma   90.00
#
_symmetry.space_group_name_H-M   'P 1'
#
loop_
_entity.id
_entity.type
_entity.pdbx_description
1 polymer ?
#
loop_
_entity_poly.entity_id
_entity_poly.type
_entity_poly.pdbx_seq_one_letter_code
_entity_poly.pdbx_strand_id
1 'polypeptide(L)'
;VDLTLSSSEEAFRDELRSWLEANNPGPEPPGDDDGFDFRVEWQKKVFEAGWAGVSWPKEYGGRGATLVEQAIFTEEIVRAEAPQLANVLALAMGGPTVIAHGDEEQKERYLPPILSAEEIWCQGFSEPESGSDLASLKTRAVKSNGGWTVTGQKVWTTFAHKAKWCMLVARTDQDVPKHKGLTYFLMDMEQEQVQVRPLVQITGEAEFNELFIEEAYIPDENVVGGVGNGWMVAITTLMHERATLAFGLQASVQILMRRLKELVEERGLADDPVVRQRVGQLQIEAQILKLNAYRGLTAIMKTGVPGPEGSLGKWHWSEVNQSLTEAAMEILGPDAPLKESDWSYPFLRARANSIEGGTTEILKNIVAERVLGLPRMK
;
A
#
# COMPACT_ATOMS: atom_id res chain seq x y z
N VAL A 1 -2.57 -26.58 7.99
CA VAL A 1 -1.54 -25.56 7.77
C VAL A 1 -0.54 -25.67 8.90
N ASP A 2 0.70 -25.99 8.60
CA ASP A 2 1.79 -25.92 9.55
C ASP A 2 2.27 -24.46 9.59
N LEU A 3 2.25 -23.86 10.77
CA LEU A 3 2.70 -22.48 11.02
C LEU A 3 4.07 -22.44 11.69
N THR A 4 4.74 -23.59 11.78
CA THR A 4 6.08 -23.69 12.35
C THR A 4 7.09 -23.15 11.35
N LEU A 5 7.92 -22.22 11.77
CA LEU A 5 9.01 -21.71 10.95
C LEU A 5 10.12 -22.75 10.86
N SER A 6 10.78 -22.83 9.71
CA SER A 6 12.03 -23.57 9.56
C SER A 6 13.17 -22.84 10.30
N SER A 7 14.28 -23.56 10.56
CA SER A 7 15.44 -22.95 11.22
C SER A 7 16.03 -21.75 10.46
N SER A 8 15.93 -21.72 9.12
CA SER A 8 16.38 -20.58 8.31
C SER A 8 15.43 -19.36 8.45
N GLU A 9 14.12 -19.61 8.52
CA GLU A 9 13.12 -18.56 8.74
C GLU A 9 13.17 -18.00 10.15
N GLU A 10 13.46 -18.86 11.16
CA GLU A 10 13.73 -18.39 12.51
C GLU A 10 14.99 -17.52 12.59
N ALA A 11 16.06 -17.93 11.93
CA ALA A 11 17.31 -17.14 11.87
C ALA A 11 17.07 -15.77 11.18
N PHE A 12 16.31 -15.75 10.09
CA PHE A 12 15.93 -14.51 9.41
C PHE A 12 15.13 -13.57 10.33
N ARG A 13 14.13 -14.11 11.03
CA ARG A 13 13.33 -13.37 12.01
C ARG A 13 14.20 -12.78 13.12
N ASP A 14 15.09 -13.59 13.70
CA ASP A 14 15.91 -13.20 14.84
C ASP A 14 16.99 -12.17 14.43
N GLU A 15 17.55 -12.27 13.22
CA GLU A 15 18.42 -11.26 12.62
C GLU A 15 17.69 -9.91 12.52
N LEU A 16 16.48 -9.92 11.93
CA LEU A 16 15.68 -8.71 11.74
C LEU A 16 15.28 -8.10 13.09
N ARG A 17 14.83 -8.88 14.07
CA ARG A 17 14.49 -8.41 15.41
C ARG A 17 15.66 -7.72 16.09
N SER A 18 16.81 -8.38 16.11
CA SER A 18 18.02 -7.82 16.72
C SER A 18 18.41 -6.51 16.05
N TRP A 19 18.28 -6.44 14.73
CA TRP A 19 18.55 -5.21 13.99
C TRP A 19 17.54 -4.10 14.33
N LEU A 20 16.24 -4.41 14.39
CA LEU A 20 15.18 -3.46 14.74
C LEU A 20 15.34 -2.95 16.17
N GLU A 21 15.62 -3.82 17.15
CA GLU A 21 15.88 -3.44 18.54
C GLU A 21 17.03 -2.44 18.68
N ALA A 22 18.07 -2.58 17.87
CA ALA A 22 19.24 -1.71 17.90
C ALA A 22 19.08 -0.41 17.07
N ASN A 23 18.16 -0.36 16.11
CA ASN A 23 18.13 0.66 15.07
C ASN A 23 16.80 1.39 14.91
N ASN A 24 15.67 0.88 15.44
CA ASN A 24 14.39 1.55 15.35
C ASN A 24 14.50 2.96 15.99
N PRO A 25 14.22 4.04 15.22
CA PRO A 25 14.39 5.39 15.70
C PRO A 25 13.26 5.87 16.63
N GLY A 26 12.22 5.04 16.83
CA GLY A 26 11.02 5.38 17.58
C GLY A 26 9.95 6.09 16.74
N PRO A 27 9.00 6.76 17.39
CA PRO A 27 7.86 7.38 16.72
C PRO A 27 8.27 8.53 15.82
N GLU A 28 7.55 8.67 14.72
CA GLU A 28 7.71 9.75 13.76
C GLU A 28 7.35 11.10 14.41
N PRO A 29 8.15 12.18 14.16
CA PRO A 29 7.81 13.52 14.61
C PRO A 29 6.55 14.02 13.89
N PRO A 30 5.75 14.90 14.54
CA PRO A 30 4.58 15.49 13.91
C PRO A 30 4.96 16.50 12.82
N GLY A 31 4.12 16.60 11.78
CA GLY A 31 4.28 17.54 10.66
C GLY A 31 4.71 16.84 9.38
N ASP A 32 4.19 17.34 8.24
CA ASP A 32 4.36 16.68 6.94
C ASP A 32 5.83 16.65 6.48
N ASP A 33 6.57 17.76 6.64
CA ASP A 33 7.95 17.83 6.17
C ASP A 33 8.90 17.08 7.11
N ASP A 34 8.87 17.36 8.40
CA ASP A 34 9.75 16.76 9.39
C ASP A 34 9.50 15.23 9.48
N GLY A 35 8.23 14.81 9.42
CA GLY A 35 7.86 13.41 9.42
C GLY A 35 8.32 12.69 8.15
N PHE A 36 8.18 13.32 6.98
CA PHE A 36 8.63 12.70 5.74
C PHE A 36 10.17 12.59 5.65
N ASP A 37 10.90 13.62 6.04
CA ASP A 37 12.36 13.60 6.10
C ASP A 37 12.88 12.53 7.07
N PHE A 38 12.21 12.36 8.21
CA PHE A 38 12.49 11.29 9.15
C PHE A 38 12.31 9.89 8.52
N ARG A 39 11.26 9.69 7.71
CA ARG A 39 11.05 8.45 6.95
C ARG A 39 12.13 8.21 5.89
N VAL A 40 12.62 9.27 5.25
CA VAL A 40 13.72 9.19 4.27
C VAL A 40 15.00 8.72 4.96
N GLU A 41 15.37 9.34 6.09
CA GLU A 41 16.56 8.94 6.86
C GLU A 41 16.43 7.51 7.41
N TRP A 42 15.22 7.13 7.85
CA TRP A 42 14.94 5.76 8.25
C TRP A 42 15.13 4.78 7.10
N GLN A 43 14.60 5.08 5.92
CA GLN A 43 14.76 4.21 4.74
C GLN A 43 16.22 4.08 4.30
N LYS A 44 17.01 5.14 4.35
CA LYS A 44 18.46 5.06 4.09
C LYS A 44 19.15 4.06 5.02
N LYS A 45 18.84 4.12 6.30
CA LYS A 45 19.37 3.20 7.30
C LYS A 45 18.94 1.76 7.06
N VAL A 46 17.68 1.55 6.67
CA VAL A 46 17.13 0.25 6.28
C VAL A 46 17.84 -0.29 5.02
N PHE A 47 18.11 0.59 4.05
CA PHE A 47 18.83 0.26 2.82
C PHE A 47 20.29 -0.13 3.08
N GLU A 48 21.03 0.66 3.86
CA GLU A 48 22.43 0.40 4.22
C GLU A 48 22.58 -0.96 4.94
N ALA A 49 21.58 -1.36 5.72
CA ALA A 49 21.53 -2.65 6.38
C ALA A 49 21.05 -3.80 5.46
N GLY A 50 20.70 -3.51 4.19
CA GLY A 50 20.21 -4.49 3.22
C GLY A 50 18.79 -4.98 3.48
N TRP A 51 17.96 -4.21 4.19
CA TRP A 51 16.56 -4.53 4.49
C TRP A 51 15.55 -3.82 3.58
N ALA A 52 15.98 -2.85 2.75
CA ALA A 52 15.11 -2.30 1.71
C ALA A 52 14.94 -3.30 0.56
N GLY A 53 13.74 -3.33 -0.06
CA GLY A 53 13.47 -4.22 -1.18
C GLY A 53 13.64 -5.71 -0.86
N VAL A 54 13.24 -6.16 0.33
CA VAL A 54 13.42 -7.54 0.82
C VAL A 54 12.95 -8.58 -0.19
N SER A 55 11.84 -8.33 -0.90
CA SER A 55 11.27 -9.22 -1.90
C SER A 55 11.99 -9.20 -3.26
N TRP A 56 12.82 -8.16 -3.52
CA TRP A 56 13.43 -8.00 -4.83
C TRP A 56 14.56 -9.01 -5.05
N PRO A 57 14.81 -9.42 -6.30
CA PRO A 57 15.98 -10.23 -6.65
C PRO A 57 17.29 -9.57 -6.18
N LYS A 58 18.26 -10.39 -5.81
CA LYS A 58 19.58 -9.91 -5.34
C LYS A 58 20.32 -9.09 -6.39
N GLU A 59 20.14 -9.40 -7.66
CA GLU A 59 20.75 -8.69 -8.80
C GLU A 59 20.26 -7.24 -8.90
N TYR A 60 19.08 -6.92 -8.32
CA TYR A 60 18.53 -5.57 -8.24
C TYR A 60 18.65 -4.95 -6.84
N GLY A 61 19.55 -5.45 -6.01
CA GLY A 61 19.84 -4.89 -4.68
C GLY A 61 18.90 -5.35 -3.57
N GLY A 62 17.96 -6.27 -3.83
CA GLY A 62 17.12 -6.87 -2.82
C GLY A 62 17.77 -8.07 -2.09
N ARG A 63 17.05 -8.66 -1.14
CA ARG A 63 17.51 -9.87 -0.42
C ARG A 63 17.11 -11.18 -1.13
N GLY A 64 16.18 -11.14 -2.08
CA GLY A 64 15.61 -12.34 -2.70
C GLY A 64 14.84 -13.20 -1.71
N ALA A 65 14.22 -12.57 -0.71
CA ALA A 65 13.53 -13.25 0.37
C ALA A 65 12.36 -14.10 -0.13
N THR A 66 12.19 -15.26 0.45
CA THR A 66 11.04 -16.13 0.21
C THR A 66 9.73 -15.45 0.63
N LEU A 67 8.61 -15.94 0.17
CA LEU A 67 7.30 -15.40 0.57
C LEU A 67 7.06 -15.47 2.09
N VAL A 68 7.61 -16.48 2.77
CA VAL A 68 7.53 -16.60 4.22
C VAL A 68 8.40 -15.54 4.91
N GLU A 69 9.64 -15.35 4.44
CA GLU A 69 10.53 -14.31 4.95
C GLU A 69 9.97 -12.90 4.72
N GLN A 70 9.29 -12.64 3.58
CA GLN A 70 8.59 -11.38 3.33
C GLN A 70 7.44 -11.17 4.34
N ALA A 71 6.69 -12.22 4.65
CA ALA A 71 5.64 -12.17 5.68
C ALA A 71 6.23 -11.87 7.06
N ILE A 72 7.32 -12.56 7.43
CA ILE A 72 8.05 -12.32 8.67
C ILE A 72 8.55 -10.86 8.72
N PHE A 73 9.19 -10.37 7.66
CA PHE A 73 9.65 -8.99 7.58
C PHE A 73 8.53 -8.00 7.88
N THR A 74 7.40 -8.14 7.19
CA THR A 74 6.26 -7.25 7.35
C THR A 74 5.67 -7.31 8.77
N GLU A 75 5.52 -8.51 9.34
CA GLU A 75 5.04 -8.67 10.72
C GLU A 75 5.99 -8.06 11.76
N GLU A 76 7.30 -8.25 11.60
CA GLU A 76 8.29 -7.74 12.57
C GLU A 76 8.46 -6.22 12.51
N ILE A 77 8.41 -5.61 11.31
CA ILE A 77 8.40 -4.14 11.14
C ILE A 77 7.20 -3.54 11.87
N VAL A 78 6.01 -4.09 11.66
CA VAL A 78 4.79 -3.61 12.33
C VAL A 78 4.85 -3.87 13.83
N ARG A 79 5.31 -5.05 14.28
CA ARG A 79 5.43 -5.38 15.71
C ARG A 79 6.40 -4.45 16.44
N ALA A 80 7.48 -4.06 15.79
CA ALA A 80 8.43 -3.09 16.32
C ALA A 80 7.90 -1.66 16.33
N GLU A 81 6.70 -1.44 15.80
CA GLU A 81 6.11 -0.12 15.58
C GLU A 81 7.13 0.82 14.88
N ALA A 82 7.90 0.26 13.94
CA ALA A 82 8.88 1.01 13.17
C ALA A 82 8.20 1.98 12.21
N PRO A 83 8.81 3.16 11.95
CA PRO A 83 8.26 4.14 11.03
C PRO A 83 8.04 3.56 9.63
N GLN A 84 7.07 4.10 8.91
CA GLN A 84 6.85 3.77 7.51
C GLN A 84 8.04 4.23 6.67
N LEU A 85 8.42 3.46 5.65
CA LEU A 85 9.44 3.87 4.69
C LEU A 85 8.90 4.98 3.79
N ALA A 86 9.74 5.97 3.45
CA ALA A 86 9.33 7.11 2.62
C ALA A 86 8.85 6.67 1.23
N ASN A 87 9.53 5.69 0.63
CA ASN A 87 9.27 5.23 -0.73
C ASN A 87 8.48 3.92 -0.79
N VAL A 88 7.54 3.73 0.14
CA VAL A 88 6.78 2.48 0.28
C VAL A 88 6.06 2.07 -1.01
N LEU A 89 5.52 3.04 -1.77
CA LEU A 89 4.82 2.77 -3.05
C LEU A 89 5.79 2.23 -4.10
N ALA A 90 6.97 2.83 -4.23
CA ALA A 90 7.96 2.33 -5.16
C ALA A 90 8.54 0.97 -4.74
N LEU A 91 8.84 0.78 -3.45
CA LEU A 91 9.38 -0.49 -2.93
C LEU A 91 8.39 -1.65 -3.12
N ALA A 92 7.10 -1.40 -2.83
CA ALA A 92 6.07 -2.45 -2.89
C ALA A 92 5.48 -2.65 -4.29
N MET A 93 5.47 -1.63 -5.15
CA MET A 93 4.75 -1.64 -6.43
C MET A 93 5.60 -1.18 -7.61
N GLY A 94 6.22 0.01 -7.54
CA GLY A 94 6.95 0.61 -8.66
C GLY A 94 8.16 -0.22 -9.10
N GLY A 95 9.04 -0.55 -8.17
CA GLY A 95 10.21 -1.38 -8.44
C GLY A 95 9.85 -2.78 -8.95
N PRO A 96 8.96 -3.54 -8.28
CA PRO A 96 8.48 -4.81 -8.83
C PRO A 96 7.85 -4.70 -10.23
N THR A 97 7.17 -3.59 -10.54
CA THR A 97 6.62 -3.34 -11.88
C THR A 97 7.72 -3.11 -12.91
N VAL A 98 8.74 -2.31 -12.58
CA VAL A 98 9.92 -2.09 -13.43
C VAL A 98 10.70 -3.39 -13.61
N ILE A 99 10.89 -4.19 -12.56
CA ILE A 99 11.54 -5.51 -12.65
C ILE A 99 10.79 -6.44 -13.62
N ALA A 100 9.45 -6.42 -13.59
CA ALA A 100 8.63 -7.32 -14.41
C ALA A 100 8.47 -6.86 -15.86
N HIS A 101 8.43 -5.57 -16.13
CA HIS A 101 8.02 -5.00 -17.42
C HIS A 101 9.00 -3.98 -18.02
N GLY A 102 9.94 -3.46 -17.23
CA GLY A 102 10.96 -2.53 -17.69
C GLY A 102 12.05 -3.24 -18.50
N ASP A 103 12.71 -2.50 -19.38
CA ASP A 103 13.94 -2.93 -20.02
C ASP A 103 15.15 -2.80 -19.07
N GLU A 104 16.32 -3.23 -19.49
CA GLU A 104 17.51 -3.21 -18.64
C GLU A 104 17.96 -1.78 -18.30
N GLU A 105 17.83 -0.82 -19.23
CA GLU A 105 18.18 0.58 -19.00
C GLU A 105 17.28 1.20 -17.94
N GLN A 106 15.97 0.90 -17.99
CA GLN A 106 15.02 1.31 -16.95
C GLN A 106 15.33 0.69 -15.59
N LYS A 107 15.68 -0.60 -15.55
CA LYS A 107 16.04 -1.28 -14.30
C LYS A 107 17.30 -0.67 -13.68
N GLU A 108 18.36 -0.48 -14.46
CA GLU A 108 19.61 0.13 -14.01
C GLU A 108 19.42 1.58 -13.54
N ARG A 109 18.55 2.35 -14.22
CA ARG A 109 18.29 3.76 -13.89
C ARG A 109 17.43 3.94 -12.64
N TYR A 110 16.37 3.16 -12.51
CA TYR A 110 15.32 3.45 -11.55
C TYR A 110 15.38 2.64 -10.26
N LEU A 111 15.87 1.39 -10.28
CA LEU A 111 15.80 0.53 -9.11
C LEU A 111 16.71 0.97 -7.95
N PRO A 112 17.97 1.38 -8.15
CA PRO A 112 18.84 1.79 -7.05
C PRO A 112 18.33 3.01 -6.26
N PRO A 113 17.90 4.14 -6.91
CA PRO A 113 17.39 5.30 -6.19
C PRO A 113 16.07 5.04 -5.44
N ILE A 114 15.29 4.05 -5.86
CA ILE A 114 14.10 3.62 -5.11
C ILE A 114 14.50 3.01 -3.77
N LEU A 115 15.50 2.11 -3.76
CA LEU A 115 15.96 1.43 -2.55
C LEU A 115 16.54 2.40 -1.52
N SER A 116 17.35 3.36 -1.98
CA SER A 116 18.02 4.35 -1.14
C SER A 116 17.13 5.52 -0.69
N ALA A 117 15.91 5.65 -1.23
CA ALA A 117 15.03 6.80 -1.09
C ALA A 117 15.60 8.12 -1.65
N GLU A 118 16.52 8.06 -2.60
CA GLU A 118 17.01 9.26 -3.31
C GLU A 118 15.93 9.82 -4.24
N GLU A 119 15.09 8.96 -4.82
CA GLU A 119 14.00 9.36 -5.70
C GLU A 119 12.69 8.74 -5.21
N ILE A 120 11.82 9.59 -4.71
CA ILE A 120 10.50 9.19 -4.20
C ILE A 120 9.51 9.06 -5.35
N TRP A 121 8.60 8.09 -5.25
CA TRP A 121 7.63 7.80 -6.30
C TRP A 121 6.19 7.91 -5.78
N CYS A 122 5.31 8.40 -6.64
CA CYS A 122 3.86 8.39 -6.41
C CYS A 122 3.13 7.58 -7.49
N GLN A 123 1.83 7.36 -7.29
CA GLN A 123 0.98 6.60 -8.19
C GLN A 123 -0.15 7.46 -8.76
N GLY A 124 -0.08 7.81 -10.05
CA GLY A 124 -1.06 8.60 -10.78
C GLY A 124 -2.04 7.72 -11.57
N PHE A 125 -2.93 6.99 -10.88
CA PHE A 125 -3.92 6.10 -11.52
C PHE A 125 -5.30 6.72 -11.52
N SER A 126 -5.90 6.90 -10.35
CA SER A 126 -7.28 7.37 -10.20
C SER A 126 -7.49 8.78 -10.73
N GLU A 127 -8.68 9.01 -11.27
CA GLU A 127 -9.18 10.32 -11.71
C GLU A 127 -10.48 10.65 -10.98
N PRO A 128 -10.95 11.91 -10.96
CA PRO A 128 -12.19 12.27 -10.28
C PRO A 128 -13.39 11.40 -10.69
N GLU A 129 -13.45 10.94 -11.94
CA GLU A 129 -14.53 10.10 -12.47
C GLU A 129 -14.12 8.63 -12.70
N SER A 130 -12.89 8.23 -12.41
CA SER A 130 -12.36 6.89 -12.72
C SER A 130 -11.47 6.35 -11.58
N GLY A 131 -12.11 5.84 -10.52
CA GLY A 131 -11.46 5.11 -9.43
C GLY A 131 -11.59 3.60 -9.64
N SER A 132 -12.73 3.03 -9.24
CA SER A 132 -13.01 1.58 -9.38
C SER A 132 -13.02 1.11 -10.83
N ASP A 133 -13.52 1.91 -11.76
CA ASP A 133 -13.41 1.66 -13.21
C ASP A 133 -12.19 2.39 -13.79
N LEU A 134 -11.00 2.00 -13.34
CA LEU A 134 -9.73 2.58 -13.76
C LEU A 134 -9.56 2.58 -15.29
N ALA A 135 -10.03 1.53 -15.97
CA ALA A 135 -9.92 1.45 -17.42
C ALA A 135 -10.65 2.57 -18.18
N SER A 136 -11.56 3.30 -17.52
CA SER A 136 -12.30 4.43 -18.09
C SER A 136 -11.59 5.78 -17.90
N LEU A 137 -10.35 5.80 -17.44
CA LEU A 137 -9.55 7.01 -17.27
C LEU A 137 -9.46 7.84 -18.57
N LYS A 138 -9.39 9.17 -18.41
CA LYS A 138 -9.43 10.15 -19.49
C LYS A 138 -8.12 10.90 -19.72
N THR A 139 -7.18 10.87 -18.77
CA THR A 139 -5.83 11.45 -18.96
C THR A 139 -5.27 10.95 -20.28
N ARG A 140 -4.92 11.86 -21.17
CA ARG A 140 -4.55 11.57 -22.56
C ARG A 140 -3.06 11.76 -22.77
N ALA A 141 -2.44 10.84 -23.49
CA ALA A 141 -1.08 10.96 -23.96
C ALA A 141 -1.07 10.94 -25.48
N VAL A 142 -0.51 11.97 -26.10
CA VAL A 142 -0.41 12.13 -27.56
C VAL A 142 1.03 12.01 -27.95
N LYS A 143 1.32 11.19 -28.97
CA LYS A 143 2.67 11.03 -29.51
C LYS A 143 3.21 12.36 -30.03
N SER A 144 4.40 12.72 -29.61
CA SER A 144 5.15 13.88 -30.05
C SER A 144 6.61 13.48 -30.37
N ASN A 145 7.46 14.44 -30.77
CA ASN A 145 8.83 14.12 -31.19
C ASN A 145 9.64 13.46 -30.06
N GLY A 146 9.99 12.18 -30.21
CA GLY A 146 10.81 11.41 -29.27
C GLY A 146 10.12 11.07 -27.95
N GLY A 147 8.80 11.30 -27.84
CA GLY A 147 8.07 11.04 -26.59
C GLY A 147 6.56 11.31 -26.71
N TRP A 148 5.98 11.75 -25.61
CA TRP A 148 4.53 11.90 -25.43
C TRP A 148 4.22 13.22 -24.71
N THR A 149 3.18 13.90 -25.15
CA THR A 149 2.60 15.05 -24.45
C THR A 149 1.36 14.59 -23.70
N VAL A 150 1.34 14.78 -22.39
CA VAL A 150 0.29 14.27 -21.51
C VAL A 150 -0.53 15.42 -20.93
N THR A 151 -1.86 15.27 -20.98
CA THR A 151 -2.81 16.23 -20.38
C THR A 151 -3.93 15.47 -19.65
N GLY A 152 -4.23 15.89 -18.42
CA GLY A 152 -5.29 15.30 -17.61
C GLY A 152 -5.21 15.68 -16.14
N GLN A 153 -6.01 14.98 -15.33
CA GLN A 153 -6.07 15.17 -13.89
C GLN A 153 -6.03 13.82 -13.20
N LYS A 154 -5.21 13.72 -12.14
CA LYS A 154 -5.21 12.57 -11.23
C LYS A 154 -5.61 13.02 -9.84
N VAL A 155 -6.13 12.09 -9.05
CA VAL A 155 -6.59 12.36 -7.68
C VAL A 155 -6.23 11.20 -6.76
N TRP A 156 -6.16 11.47 -5.46
CA TRP A 156 -5.76 10.51 -4.42
C TRP A 156 -4.34 9.98 -4.62
N THR A 157 -3.46 10.84 -5.13
CA THR A 157 -2.06 10.50 -5.38
C THR A 157 -1.25 10.71 -4.11
N THR A 158 -0.89 9.60 -3.44
CA THR A 158 -0.15 9.59 -2.17
C THR A 158 1.26 10.16 -2.36
N PHE A 159 1.64 11.11 -1.50
CA PHE A 159 2.96 11.77 -1.47
C PHE A 159 3.42 12.40 -2.80
N ALA A 160 2.48 12.81 -3.66
CA ALA A 160 2.87 13.42 -4.94
C ALA A 160 3.69 14.70 -4.78
N HIS A 161 3.45 15.46 -3.69
CA HIS A 161 4.21 16.69 -3.36
C HIS A 161 5.66 16.43 -2.90
N LYS A 162 6.02 15.16 -2.68
CA LYS A 162 7.38 14.70 -2.34
C LYS A 162 8.02 13.87 -3.46
N ALA A 163 7.23 13.53 -4.47
CA ALA A 163 7.66 12.56 -5.48
C ALA A 163 8.46 13.20 -6.61
N LYS A 164 9.56 12.55 -6.97
CA LYS A 164 10.31 12.80 -8.21
C LYS A 164 9.66 12.13 -9.42
N TRP A 165 9.10 10.93 -9.24
CA TRP A 165 8.52 10.12 -10.31
C TRP A 165 7.08 9.75 -10.03
N CYS A 166 6.26 9.75 -11.07
CA CYS A 166 4.89 9.26 -11.02
C CYS A 166 4.73 8.02 -11.90
N MET A 167 4.28 6.92 -11.30
CA MET A 167 3.72 5.77 -12.02
C MET A 167 2.40 6.20 -12.66
N LEU A 168 2.41 6.60 -13.91
CA LEU A 168 1.27 7.20 -14.58
C LEU A 168 0.63 6.22 -15.58
N VAL A 169 -0.69 6.06 -15.53
CA VAL A 169 -1.46 5.41 -16.59
C VAL A 169 -2.24 6.47 -17.36
N ALA A 170 -2.04 6.50 -18.68
CA ALA A 170 -2.72 7.43 -19.56
C ALA A 170 -3.25 6.73 -20.81
N ARG A 171 -4.22 7.36 -21.48
CA ARG A 171 -4.84 6.87 -22.70
C ARG A 171 -4.07 7.35 -23.92
N THR A 172 -3.51 6.41 -24.66
CA THR A 172 -2.78 6.64 -25.91
C THR A 172 -3.61 6.35 -27.15
N ASP A 173 -4.68 5.54 -27.02
CA ASP A 173 -5.57 5.21 -28.13
C ASP A 173 -7.03 5.21 -27.63
N GLN A 174 -7.91 5.97 -28.31
CA GLN A 174 -9.34 6.09 -27.99
C GLN A 174 -10.22 5.20 -28.89
N ASP A 175 -9.68 4.69 -29.99
CA ASP A 175 -10.44 3.96 -31.01
C ASP A 175 -10.45 2.44 -30.78
N VAL A 176 -9.83 1.98 -29.70
CA VAL A 176 -9.78 0.58 -29.30
C VAL A 176 -10.56 0.33 -27.99
N PRO A 177 -10.87 -0.94 -27.63
CA PRO A 177 -11.47 -1.26 -26.34
C PRO A 177 -10.69 -0.65 -25.17
N LYS A 178 -11.40 -0.11 -24.17
CA LYS A 178 -10.84 0.75 -23.10
C LYS A 178 -9.58 0.21 -22.41
N HIS A 179 -9.46 -1.11 -22.25
CA HIS A 179 -8.29 -1.76 -21.66
C HIS A 179 -7.07 -1.85 -22.59
N LYS A 180 -7.26 -1.71 -23.91
CA LYS A 180 -6.18 -1.83 -24.92
C LYS A 180 -5.56 -0.50 -25.31
N GLY A 181 -6.23 0.62 -24.96
CA GLY A 181 -5.78 1.96 -25.31
C GLY A 181 -4.98 2.66 -24.22
N LEU A 182 -4.47 1.93 -23.24
CA LEU A 182 -3.75 2.47 -22.10
C LEU A 182 -2.25 2.18 -22.21
N THR A 183 -1.43 3.14 -21.80
CA THR A 183 0.02 3.01 -21.70
C THR A 183 0.47 3.43 -20.30
N TYR A 184 1.50 2.75 -19.80
CA TYR A 184 2.11 3.02 -18.50
C TYR A 184 3.39 3.81 -18.70
N PHE A 185 3.54 4.89 -17.94
CA PHE A 185 4.64 5.83 -18.06
C PHE A 185 5.30 6.06 -16.69
N LEU A 186 6.59 6.39 -16.72
CA LEU A 186 7.30 7.02 -15.61
C LEU A 186 7.40 8.52 -15.91
N MET A 187 6.57 9.32 -15.26
CA MET A 187 6.52 10.77 -15.48
C MET A 187 7.36 11.49 -14.44
N ASP A 188 8.25 12.37 -14.89
CA ASP A 188 8.97 13.30 -14.03
C ASP A 188 7.99 14.31 -13.45
N MET A 189 7.97 14.46 -12.12
CA MET A 189 7.06 15.34 -11.39
C MET A 189 7.58 16.78 -11.25
N GLU A 190 8.86 17.05 -11.56
CA GLU A 190 9.49 18.37 -11.42
C GLU A 190 9.26 19.28 -12.65
N GLN A 191 8.42 18.86 -13.59
CA GLN A 191 8.06 19.67 -14.75
C GLN A 191 7.10 20.80 -14.34
N GLU A 192 7.27 22.00 -14.89
CA GLU A 192 6.36 23.16 -14.68
C GLU A 192 4.91 22.85 -15.09
N GLN A 193 4.71 21.89 -16.00
CA GLN A 193 3.43 21.41 -16.51
C GLN A 193 2.68 20.50 -15.54
N VAL A 194 3.30 20.13 -14.41
CA VAL A 194 2.71 19.26 -13.40
C VAL A 194 2.46 20.06 -12.13
N GLN A 195 1.19 20.39 -11.88
CA GLN A 195 0.78 21.07 -10.65
C GLN A 195 0.25 20.07 -9.63
N VAL A 196 0.85 20.05 -8.44
CA VAL A 196 0.42 19.23 -7.31
C VAL A 196 -0.40 20.08 -6.34
N ARG A 197 -1.57 19.58 -5.93
CA ARG A 197 -2.42 20.23 -4.92
C ARG A 197 -2.75 19.25 -3.80
N PRO A 198 -2.25 19.48 -2.57
CA PRO A 198 -2.58 18.65 -1.42
C PRO A 198 -4.08 18.65 -1.10
N LEU A 199 -4.60 17.49 -0.70
CA LEU A 199 -5.98 17.28 -0.25
C LEU A 199 -5.97 17.07 1.26
N VAL A 200 -6.46 18.05 2.00
CA VAL A 200 -6.59 17.93 3.46
C VAL A 200 -7.72 16.97 3.80
N GLN A 201 -7.37 15.90 4.50
CA GLN A 201 -8.28 14.85 4.94
C GLN A 201 -8.97 15.21 6.27
N ILE A 202 -9.96 14.43 6.68
CA ILE A 202 -10.62 14.60 7.98
C ILE A 202 -9.68 14.37 9.17
N THR A 203 -8.54 13.69 8.97
CA THR A 203 -7.46 13.54 9.95
C THR A 203 -6.68 14.83 10.18
N GLY A 204 -6.74 15.76 9.24
CA GLY A 204 -5.95 16.99 9.19
C GLY A 204 -4.66 16.86 8.38
N GLU A 205 -4.30 15.67 7.96
CA GLU A 205 -3.14 15.40 7.08
C GLU A 205 -3.46 15.67 5.61
N ALA A 206 -2.44 15.83 4.80
CA ALA A 206 -2.53 16.09 3.36
C ALA A 206 -1.62 15.16 2.53
N GLU A 207 -1.53 13.89 2.93
CA GLU A 207 -0.73 12.90 2.22
C GLU A 207 -1.23 12.62 0.80
N PHE A 208 -2.54 12.79 0.54
CA PHE A 208 -3.12 12.66 -0.80
C PHE A 208 -3.12 13.98 -1.55
N ASN A 209 -3.00 13.88 -2.87
CA ASN A 209 -2.91 15.04 -3.74
C ASN A 209 -3.78 14.88 -4.99
N GLU A 210 -4.17 16.02 -5.56
CA GLU A 210 -4.57 16.12 -6.97
C GLU A 210 -3.35 16.48 -7.81
N LEU A 211 -3.27 15.92 -9.02
CA LEU A 211 -2.31 16.29 -10.04
C LEU A 211 -3.05 16.90 -11.22
N PHE A 212 -2.68 18.12 -11.58
CA PHE A 212 -3.09 18.76 -12.84
C PHE A 212 -1.91 18.70 -13.79
N ILE A 213 -2.11 18.06 -14.93
CA ILE A 213 -1.08 17.79 -15.92
C ILE A 213 -1.47 18.55 -17.20
N GLU A 214 -0.69 19.58 -17.57
CA GLU A 214 -0.96 20.46 -18.69
C GLU A 214 0.17 20.37 -19.72
N GLU A 215 0.06 19.43 -20.66
CA GLU A 215 1.05 19.19 -21.71
C GLU A 215 2.44 18.76 -21.18
N ALA A 216 2.49 17.99 -20.09
CA ALA A 216 3.74 17.44 -19.58
C ALA A 216 4.40 16.50 -20.60
N TYR A 217 5.71 16.59 -20.77
CA TYR A 217 6.45 15.75 -21.70
C TYR A 217 6.99 14.49 -21.02
N ILE A 218 6.79 13.34 -21.66
CA ILE A 218 7.36 12.06 -21.23
C ILE A 218 8.13 11.46 -22.41
N PRO A 219 9.45 11.23 -22.29
CA PRO A 219 10.25 10.63 -23.36
C PRO A 219 9.86 9.16 -23.59
N ASP A 220 10.16 8.63 -24.77
CA ASP A 220 9.82 7.25 -25.16
C ASP A 220 10.46 6.20 -24.25
N GLU A 221 11.65 6.44 -23.77
CA GLU A 221 12.37 5.57 -22.83
C GLU A 221 11.67 5.42 -21.47
N ASN A 222 10.72 6.28 -21.15
CA ASN A 222 9.92 6.20 -19.91
C ASN A 222 8.58 5.44 -20.09
N VAL A 223 8.37 4.79 -21.24
CA VAL A 223 7.25 3.87 -21.43
C VAL A 223 7.59 2.50 -20.86
N VAL A 224 6.84 2.01 -19.91
CA VAL A 224 7.05 0.69 -19.29
C VAL A 224 6.15 -0.37 -19.93
N GLY A 225 6.73 -1.48 -20.38
CA GLY A 225 6.01 -2.62 -20.93
C GLY A 225 5.40 -2.40 -22.31
N GLY A 226 5.69 -1.26 -22.97
CA GLY A 226 5.28 -0.95 -24.33
C GLY A 226 3.94 -0.22 -24.44
N VAL A 227 3.78 0.46 -25.58
CA VAL A 227 2.57 1.25 -25.91
C VAL A 227 1.35 0.33 -26.06
N GLY A 228 0.22 0.74 -25.46
CA GLY A 228 -1.04 -0.02 -25.50
C GLY A 228 -1.11 -1.19 -24.50
N ASN A 229 -0.02 -1.49 -23.77
CA ASN A 229 0.04 -2.57 -22.80
C ASN A 229 -0.13 -2.08 -21.33
N GLY A 230 -0.41 -0.80 -21.14
CA GLY A 230 -0.46 -0.16 -19.80
C GLY A 230 -1.47 -0.78 -18.86
N TRP A 231 -2.55 -1.37 -19.36
CA TRP A 231 -3.50 -2.10 -18.51
C TRP A 231 -2.87 -3.31 -17.82
N MET A 232 -2.10 -4.12 -18.58
CA MET A 232 -1.43 -5.29 -18.01
C MET A 232 -0.36 -4.89 -16.99
N VAL A 233 0.41 -3.83 -17.29
CA VAL A 233 1.40 -3.28 -16.38
C VAL A 233 0.73 -2.76 -15.10
N ALA A 234 -0.38 -2.02 -15.21
CA ALA A 234 -1.15 -1.53 -14.06
C ALA A 234 -1.72 -2.69 -13.21
N ILE A 235 -2.21 -3.77 -13.82
CA ILE A 235 -2.65 -4.97 -13.10
C ILE A 235 -1.49 -5.59 -12.32
N THR A 236 -0.29 -5.69 -12.90
CA THR A 236 0.91 -6.17 -12.19
C THR A 236 1.21 -5.31 -10.96
N THR A 237 1.21 -3.99 -11.12
CA THR A 237 1.39 -3.03 -10.01
C THR A 237 0.40 -3.28 -8.87
N LEU A 238 -0.90 -3.41 -9.19
CA LEU A 238 -1.96 -3.66 -8.21
C LEU A 238 -1.92 -5.08 -7.60
N MET A 239 -1.34 -6.07 -8.29
CA MET A 239 -1.16 -7.41 -7.74
C MET A 239 -0.04 -7.45 -6.70
N HIS A 240 1.06 -6.75 -6.92
CA HIS A 240 2.14 -6.61 -5.95
C HIS A 240 1.67 -5.94 -4.66
N GLU A 241 0.85 -4.90 -4.76
CA GLU A 241 0.21 -4.27 -3.61
C GLU A 241 -0.52 -5.28 -2.72
N ARG A 242 -1.35 -6.13 -3.32
CA ARG A 242 -2.20 -7.09 -2.56
C ARG A 242 -1.42 -8.23 -1.92
N ALA A 243 -0.32 -8.66 -2.51
CA ALA A 243 0.44 -9.81 -2.03
C ALA A 243 1.12 -9.54 -0.67
N THR A 244 1.59 -8.31 -0.45
CA THR A 244 2.34 -7.93 0.76
C THR A 244 1.46 -7.31 1.85
N LEU A 245 0.35 -6.66 1.48
CA LEU A 245 -0.53 -5.94 2.40
C LEU A 245 -1.13 -6.80 3.51
N ALA A 246 -1.53 -8.04 3.23
CA ALA A 246 -2.29 -8.87 4.17
C ALA A 246 -1.57 -9.08 5.52
N PHE A 247 -0.24 -9.20 5.52
CA PHE A 247 0.55 -9.42 6.73
C PHE A 247 0.70 -8.15 7.56
N GLY A 248 0.93 -7.00 6.92
CA GLY A 248 0.97 -5.72 7.61
C GLY A 248 -0.39 -5.36 8.23
N LEU A 249 -1.46 -5.54 7.47
CA LEU A 249 -2.82 -5.22 7.90
C LEU A 249 -3.26 -6.07 9.12
N GLN A 250 -2.99 -7.39 9.10
CA GLN A 250 -3.34 -8.23 10.25
C GLN A 250 -2.47 -7.91 11.47
N ALA A 251 -1.17 -7.62 11.29
CA ALA A 251 -0.28 -7.27 12.39
C ALA A 251 -0.70 -5.93 13.05
N SER A 252 -1.08 -4.93 12.26
CA SER A 252 -1.61 -3.66 12.76
C SER A 252 -2.89 -3.86 13.59
N VAL A 253 -3.80 -4.74 13.16
CA VAL A 253 -5.00 -5.08 13.94
C VAL A 253 -4.64 -5.73 15.26
N GLN A 254 -3.61 -6.59 15.33
CA GLN A 254 -3.17 -7.18 16.60
C GLN A 254 -2.64 -6.11 17.58
N ILE A 255 -1.94 -5.09 17.10
CA ILE A 255 -1.48 -3.96 17.91
C ILE A 255 -2.68 -3.16 18.44
N LEU A 256 -3.61 -2.80 17.55
CA LEU A 256 -4.81 -2.06 17.96
C LEU A 256 -5.67 -2.87 18.96
N MET A 257 -5.76 -4.20 18.79
CA MET A 257 -6.44 -5.06 19.78
C MET A 257 -5.76 -5.06 21.14
N ARG A 258 -4.42 -5.01 21.20
CA ARG A 258 -3.69 -4.86 22.45
C ARG A 258 -4.03 -3.51 23.09
N ARG A 259 -3.90 -2.42 22.37
CA ARG A 259 -4.23 -1.06 22.83
C ARG A 259 -5.69 -0.92 23.29
N LEU A 260 -6.64 -1.59 22.59
CA LEU A 260 -8.04 -1.61 22.99
C LEU A 260 -8.24 -2.29 24.35
N LYS A 261 -7.53 -3.40 24.61
CA LYS A 261 -7.61 -4.08 25.92
C LYS A 261 -7.02 -3.21 27.03
N GLU A 262 -5.88 -2.57 26.78
CA GLU A 262 -5.27 -1.59 27.68
C GLU A 262 -6.27 -0.46 28.02
N LEU A 263 -6.94 0.11 27.01
CA LEU A 263 -7.99 1.13 27.22
C LEU A 263 -9.15 0.61 28.07
N VAL A 264 -9.62 -0.62 27.85
CA VAL A 264 -10.69 -1.24 28.66
C VAL A 264 -10.30 -1.37 30.14
N GLU A 265 -9.05 -1.78 30.39
CA GLU A 265 -8.48 -1.89 31.74
C GLU A 265 -8.36 -0.50 32.41
N GLU A 266 -7.80 0.48 31.71
CA GLU A 266 -7.66 1.87 32.17
C GLU A 266 -9.01 2.52 32.55
N ARG A 267 -10.08 2.18 31.80
CA ARG A 267 -11.43 2.68 32.05
C ARG A 267 -12.19 1.86 33.11
N GLY A 268 -11.61 0.80 33.68
CA GLY A 268 -12.23 -0.06 34.67
C GLY A 268 -13.43 -0.86 34.14
N LEU A 269 -13.46 -1.12 32.83
CA LEU A 269 -14.57 -1.80 32.12
C LEU A 269 -14.31 -3.29 31.86
N ALA A 270 -13.24 -3.85 32.42
CA ALA A 270 -12.84 -5.24 32.19
C ALA A 270 -13.91 -6.26 32.62
N ASP A 271 -14.74 -5.94 33.59
CA ASP A 271 -15.82 -6.79 34.10
C ASP A 271 -17.21 -6.45 33.52
N ASP A 272 -17.32 -5.39 32.70
CA ASP A 272 -18.57 -5.06 32.02
C ASP A 272 -18.92 -6.14 30.98
N PRO A 273 -20.09 -6.81 31.10
CA PRO A 273 -20.42 -7.93 30.21
C PRO A 273 -20.63 -7.51 28.76
N VAL A 274 -21.04 -6.27 28.46
CA VAL A 274 -21.25 -5.76 27.11
C VAL A 274 -19.88 -5.49 26.44
N VAL A 275 -18.98 -4.82 27.17
CA VAL A 275 -17.61 -4.55 26.71
C VAL A 275 -16.86 -5.86 26.48
N ARG A 276 -16.95 -6.82 27.41
CA ARG A 276 -16.33 -8.15 27.26
C ARG A 276 -16.82 -8.88 26.01
N GLN A 277 -18.13 -8.85 25.74
CA GLN A 277 -18.71 -9.46 24.55
C GLN A 277 -18.18 -8.76 23.28
N ARG A 278 -18.13 -7.43 23.25
CA ARG A 278 -17.63 -6.65 22.10
C ARG A 278 -16.15 -6.94 21.83
N VAL A 279 -15.29 -6.89 22.84
CA VAL A 279 -13.87 -7.19 22.75
C VAL A 279 -13.63 -8.64 22.34
N GLY A 280 -14.41 -9.58 22.89
CA GLY A 280 -14.34 -10.99 22.52
C GLY A 280 -14.64 -11.23 21.05
N GLN A 281 -15.70 -10.59 20.50
CA GLN A 281 -16.01 -10.66 19.08
C GLN A 281 -14.88 -10.09 18.21
N LEU A 282 -14.36 -8.91 18.54
CA LEU A 282 -13.26 -8.28 17.82
C LEU A 282 -11.99 -9.15 17.85
N GLN A 283 -11.72 -9.81 18.99
CA GLN A 283 -10.59 -10.74 19.09
C GLN A 283 -10.74 -11.95 18.16
N ILE A 284 -11.97 -12.49 18.02
CA ILE A 284 -12.26 -13.58 17.07
C ILE A 284 -12.00 -13.11 15.64
N GLU A 285 -12.52 -11.94 15.25
CA GLU A 285 -12.34 -11.38 13.92
C GLU A 285 -10.84 -11.12 13.61
N ALA A 286 -10.10 -10.58 14.56
CA ALA A 286 -8.66 -10.37 14.43
C ALA A 286 -7.89 -11.69 14.24
N GLN A 287 -8.29 -12.78 14.91
CA GLN A 287 -7.69 -14.09 14.70
C GLN A 287 -8.06 -14.69 13.34
N ILE A 288 -9.30 -14.54 12.89
CA ILE A 288 -9.73 -14.99 11.56
C ILE A 288 -8.93 -14.24 10.48
N LEU A 289 -8.71 -12.94 10.64
CA LEU A 289 -7.91 -12.14 9.72
C LEU A 289 -6.49 -12.67 9.62
N LYS A 290 -5.84 -12.94 10.76
CA LYS A 290 -4.51 -13.53 10.83
C LYS A 290 -4.45 -14.88 10.11
N LEU A 291 -5.37 -15.80 10.43
CA LEU A 291 -5.40 -17.14 9.82
C LEU A 291 -5.65 -17.08 8.30
N ASN A 292 -6.47 -16.14 7.83
CA ASN A 292 -6.69 -15.91 6.40
C ASN A 292 -5.45 -15.40 5.68
N ALA A 293 -4.62 -14.54 6.32
CA ALA A 293 -3.33 -14.13 5.74
C ALA A 293 -2.41 -15.34 5.52
N TYR A 294 -2.26 -16.21 6.51
CA TYR A 294 -1.46 -17.43 6.36
C TYR A 294 -2.05 -18.42 5.35
N ARG A 295 -3.38 -18.52 5.26
CA ARG A 295 -4.04 -19.33 4.23
C ARG A 295 -3.73 -18.80 2.83
N GLY A 296 -3.78 -17.47 2.65
CA GLY A 296 -3.40 -16.81 1.39
C GLY A 296 -1.95 -17.07 1.02
N LEU A 297 -1.01 -16.93 1.97
CA LEU A 297 0.40 -17.28 1.78
C LEU A 297 0.58 -18.73 1.31
N THR A 298 -0.07 -19.67 1.99
CA THR A 298 -0.01 -21.09 1.62
C THR A 298 -0.54 -21.33 0.20
N ALA A 299 -1.58 -20.61 -0.21
CA ALA A 299 -2.11 -20.69 -1.57
C ALA A 299 -1.10 -20.19 -2.60
N ILE A 300 -0.47 -19.02 -2.36
CA ILE A 300 0.55 -18.46 -3.25
C ILE A 300 1.76 -19.41 -3.34
N MET A 301 2.24 -19.97 -2.24
CA MET A 301 3.33 -20.94 -2.23
C MET A 301 3.05 -22.18 -3.10
N LYS A 302 1.78 -22.58 -3.20
CA LYS A 302 1.36 -23.75 -4.02
C LYS A 302 1.15 -23.43 -5.49
N THR A 303 0.68 -22.22 -5.80
CA THR A 303 0.25 -21.84 -7.16
C THR A 303 1.24 -20.93 -7.87
N GLY A 304 2.15 -20.30 -7.12
CA GLY A 304 3.09 -19.29 -7.63
C GLY A 304 2.49 -17.89 -7.87
N VAL A 305 1.17 -17.73 -7.74
CA VAL A 305 0.47 -16.46 -7.99
C VAL A 305 -0.56 -16.16 -6.91
N PRO A 306 -0.76 -14.87 -6.55
CA PRO A 306 -1.83 -14.48 -5.64
C PRO A 306 -3.21 -14.83 -6.22
N GLY A 307 -4.03 -15.47 -5.41
CA GLY A 307 -5.41 -15.78 -5.77
C GLY A 307 -6.40 -14.66 -5.42
N PRO A 308 -7.67 -14.82 -5.80
CA PRO A 308 -8.73 -13.86 -5.46
C PRO A 308 -9.03 -13.79 -3.96
N GLU A 309 -8.51 -14.74 -3.16
CA GLU A 309 -8.64 -14.79 -1.70
C GLU A 309 -8.00 -13.56 -1.01
N GLY A 310 -7.00 -12.93 -1.62
CA GLY A 310 -6.42 -11.67 -1.14
C GLY A 310 -7.47 -10.55 -1.02
N SER A 311 -8.48 -10.56 -1.89
CA SER A 311 -9.61 -9.62 -1.82
C SER A 311 -10.45 -9.80 -0.55
N LEU A 312 -10.62 -11.03 -0.07
CA LEU A 312 -11.29 -11.32 1.20
C LEU A 312 -10.52 -10.74 2.39
N GLY A 313 -9.19 -10.88 2.40
CA GLY A 313 -8.34 -10.37 3.47
C GLY A 313 -8.46 -8.86 3.64
N LYS A 314 -8.35 -8.10 2.54
CA LYS A 314 -8.46 -6.63 2.57
C LYS A 314 -9.87 -6.16 2.95
N TRP A 315 -10.92 -6.77 2.38
CA TRP A 315 -12.30 -6.45 2.76
C TRP A 315 -12.54 -6.70 4.25
N HIS A 316 -12.24 -7.90 4.75
CA HIS A 316 -12.42 -8.27 6.16
C HIS A 316 -11.63 -7.34 7.09
N TRP A 317 -10.38 -7.03 6.74
CA TRP A 317 -9.57 -6.06 7.47
C TRP A 317 -10.27 -4.70 7.58
N SER A 318 -10.84 -4.18 6.50
CA SER A 318 -11.53 -2.88 6.53
C SER A 318 -12.65 -2.85 7.56
N GLU A 319 -13.46 -3.90 7.60
CA GLU A 319 -14.59 -4.02 8.54
C GLU A 319 -14.11 -4.19 9.99
N VAL A 320 -13.09 -5.02 10.21
CA VAL A 320 -12.52 -5.26 11.54
C VAL A 320 -11.88 -3.99 12.10
N ASN A 321 -11.06 -3.30 11.28
CA ASN A 321 -10.39 -2.08 11.71
C ASN A 321 -11.36 -0.95 12.04
N GLN A 322 -12.41 -0.77 11.22
CA GLN A 322 -13.48 0.18 11.52
C GLN A 322 -14.22 -0.17 12.81
N SER A 323 -14.64 -1.41 12.96
CA SER A 323 -15.34 -1.89 14.16
C SER A 323 -14.51 -1.79 15.45
N LEU A 324 -13.19 -2.00 15.33
CA LEU A 324 -12.25 -1.89 16.45
C LEU A 324 -12.10 -0.44 16.89
N THR A 325 -11.89 0.48 15.95
CA THR A 325 -11.76 1.90 16.25
C THR A 325 -13.07 2.51 16.75
N GLU A 326 -14.23 2.04 16.25
CA GLU A 326 -15.56 2.40 16.79
C GLU A 326 -15.73 1.95 18.24
N ALA A 327 -15.35 0.71 18.55
CA ALA A 327 -15.42 0.21 19.93
C ALA A 327 -14.54 1.05 20.89
N ALA A 328 -13.37 1.48 20.44
CA ALA A 328 -12.52 2.38 21.23
C ALA A 328 -13.19 3.73 21.49
N MET A 329 -13.84 4.34 20.49
CA MET A 329 -14.58 5.59 20.65
C MET A 329 -15.79 5.42 21.59
N GLU A 330 -16.50 4.29 21.52
CA GLU A 330 -17.59 3.96 22.45
C GLU A 330 -17.10 3.86 23.90
N ILE A 331 -15.94 3.20 24.14
CA ILE A 331 -15.32 3.05 25.46
C ILE A 331 -14.81 4.39 26.00
N LEU A 332 -14.25 5.24 25.15
CA LEU A 332 -13.83 6.61 25.51
C LEU A 332 -15.01 7.48 25.92
N GLY A 333 -16.20 7.26 25.34
CA GLY A 333 -17.41 8.01 25.65
C GLY A 333 -17.25 9.52 25.41
N PRO A 334 -17.51 10.39 26.44
CA PRO A 334 -17.39 11.84 26.27
C PRO A 334 -15.99 12.35 25.89
N ASP A 335 -14.94 11.58 26.16
CA ASP A 335 -13.56 11.94 25.83
C ASP A 335 -13.21 11.65 24.36
N ALA A 336 -14.03 10.87 23.67
CA ALA A 336 -13.80 10.46 22.28
C ALA A 336 -13.57 11.62 21.27
N PRO A 337 -14.28 12.76 21.34
CA PRO A 337 -14.08 13.87 20.41
C PRO A 337 -12.79 14.68 20.64
N LEU A 338 -12.07 14.44 21.73
CA LEU A 338 -10.86 15.19 22.03
C LEU A 338 -9.74 14.78 21.07
N LYS A 339 -9.11 15.75 20.42
CA LYS A 339 -8.01 15.51 19.46
C LYS A 339 -6.78 14.83 20.07
N GLU A 340 -6.63 14.93 21.39
CA GLU A 340 -5.53 14.37 22.17
C GLU A 340 -5.68 12.85 22.43
N SER A 341 -6.81 12.27 22.02
CA SER A 341 -7.01 10.83 22.13
C SER A 341 -6.20 10.08 21.06
N ASP A 342 -5.38 9.12 21.48
CA ASP A 342 -4.63 8.19 20.60
C ASP A 342 -5.53 7.38 19.64
N TRP A 343 -6.85 7.44 19.83
CA TRP A 343 -7.85 6.74 19.05
C TRP A 343 -8.56 7.61 18.02
N SER A 344 -8.47 8.96 18.14
CA SER A 344 -9.15 9.88 17.20
C SER A 344 -8.62 9.73 15.79
N TYR A 345 -7.29 9.70 15.63
CA TYR A 345 -6.66 9.52 14.32
C TYR A 345 -6.99 8.14 13.70
N PRO A 346 -6.77 6.99 14.38
CA PRO A 346 -7.13 5.68 13.83
C PRO A 346 -8.61 5.58 13.44
N PHE A 347 -9.51 6.16 14.23
CA PHE A 347 -10.95 6.17 13.93
C PHE A 347 -11.26 6.94 12.65
N LEU A 348 -10.75 8.16 12.50
CA LEU A 348 -10.97 8.99 11.30
C LEU A 348 -10.33 8.33 10.08
N ARG A 349 -9.09 7.88 10.20
CA ARG A 349 -8.34 7.25 9.09
C ARG A 349 -8.99 5.94 8.61
N ALA A 350 -9.60 5.18 9.52
CA ALA A 350 -10.27 3.92 9.18
C ALA A 350 -11.44 4.08 8.22
N ARG A 351 -12.04 5.26 8.09
CA ARG A 351 -13.17 5.51 7.15
C ARG A 351 -12.75 5.30 5.69
N ALA A 352 -11.49 5.56 5.34
CA ALA A 352 -10.95 5.32 4.02
C ALA A 352 -10.74 3.83 3.69
N ASN A 353 -10.63 2.97 4.70
CA ASN A 353 -10.25 1.56 4.50
C ASN A 353 -11.23 0.77 3.62
N SER A 354 -12.51 1.11 3.61
CA SER A 354 -13.50 0.48 2.73
C SER A 354 -13.48 1.00 1.29
N ILE A 355 -12.65 2.02 1.00
CA ILE A 355 -12.58 2.72 -0.29
C ILE A 355 -11.23 2.45 -0.99
N GLU A 356 -10.11 2.74 -0.33
CA GLU A 356 -8.74 2.60 -0.84
C GLU A 356 -8.37 1.13 -1.15
N GLY A 357 -7.40 0.90 -2.02
CA GLY A 357 -6.92 -0.45 -2.37
C GLY A 357 -7.99 -1.38 -2.96
N GLY A 358 -9.04 -0.81 -3.55
CA GLY A 358 -10.25 -1.47 -4.02
C GLY A 358 -11.40 -1.38 -3.01
N THR A 359 -12.53 -0.84 -3.46
CA THR A 359 -13.71 -0.68 -2.58
C THR A 359 -14.23 -2.04 -2.10
N THR A 360 -14.88 -2.03 -0.93
CA THR A 360 -15.53 -3.22 -0.36
C THR A 360 -16.44 -3.89 -1.39
N GLU A 361 -17.19 -3.13 -2.19
CA GLU A 361 -18.10 -3.63 -3.23
C GLU A 361 -17.35 -4.34 -4.35
N ILE A 362 -16.24 -3.76 -4.83
CA ILE A 362 -15.39 -4.38 -5.86
C ILE A 362 -14.78 -5.68 -5.32
N LEU A 363 -14.29 -5.68 -4.08
CA LEU A 363 -13.70 -6.86 -3.47
C LEU A 363 -14.73 -7.97 -3.25
N LYS A 364 -15.95 -7.62 -2.82
CA LYS A 364 -17.08 -8.56 -2.71
C LYS A 364 -17.44 -9.16 -4.07
N ASN A 365 -17.46 -8.36 -5.14
CA ASN A 365 -17.71 -8.88 -6.48
C ASN A 365 -16.62 -9.86 -6.93
N ILE A 366 -15.35 -9.56 -6.66
CA ILE A 366 -14.24 -10.48 -6.97
C ILE A 366 -14.40 -11.81 -6.22
N VAL A 367 -14.74 -11.77 -4.94
CA VAL A 367 -14.97 -12.98 -4.13
C VAL A 367 -16.19 -13.73 -4.66
N ALA A 368 -17.30 -13.04 -4.93
CA ALA A 368 -18.53 -13.66 -5.45
C ALA A 368 -18.28 -14.39 -6.78
N GLU A 369 -17.64 -13.72 -7.72
CA GLU A 369 -17.43 -14.25 -9.08
C GLU A 369 -16.32 -15.31 -9.13
N ARG A 370 -15.16 -15.04 -8.49
CA ARG A 370 -13.95 -15.86 -8.69
C ARG A 370 -13.73 -16.92 -7.61
N VAL A 371 -14.25 -16.71 -6.40
CA VAL A 371 -14.12 -17.69 -5.30
C VAL A 371 -15.39 -18.54 -5.20
N LEU A 372 -16.57 -17.91 -5.25
CA LEU A 372 -17.85 -18.61 -5.10
C LEU A 372 -18.46 -19.06 -6.43
N GLY A 373 -17.93 -18.62 -7.57
CA GLY A 373 -18.44 -18.99 -8.90
C GLY A 373 -19.84 -18.44 -9.22
N LEU A 374 -20.24 -17.34 -8.56
CA LEU A 374 -21.53 -16.71 -8.83
C LEU A 374 -21.54 -16.00 -10.19
N PRO A 375 -22.71 -15.87 -10.84
CA PRO A 375 -22.82 -15.21 -12.13
C PRO A 375 -22.32 -13.76 -12.06
N ARG A 376 -21.55 -13.37 -13.09
CA ARG A 376 -21.16 -11.97 -13.27
C ARG A 376 -22.37 -11.11 -13.62
N MET A 377 -22.56 -10.01 -12.91
CA MET A 377 -23.54 -8.99 -13.35
C MET A 377 -23.06 -8.38 -14.67
N LYS A 378 -23.97 -8.31 -15.64
CA LYS A 378 -23.71 -7.73 -16.97
C LYS A 378 -23.82 -6.21 -16.93
#